data_e592f94e484b05c7b9066ea8fac895a0
#
_entry.id   e592f94e484b05c7b9066ea8fac895a0
#
_cell.length_a   1.000
_cell.length_b   1.000
_cell.length_c   1.000
_cell.angle_alpha   90.00
_cell.angle_beta   90.00
_cell.angle_gamma   90.00
#
_symmetry.space_group_name_H-M   'P 1'
#
loop_
_entity.id
_entity.type
_entity.pdbx_description
1 polymer ?
#
loop_
_entity_poly.entity_id
_entity_poly.type
_entity_poly.pdbx_seq_one_letter_code
_entity_poly.pdbx_strand_id
1 'polypeptide(L)'
;LSAARSLFGFVSRFPLVCLAVLLMATALSHPASARESRYGAIVLDHDSGNVLYAVNPDRRSYPASLTKVMTLYLLFDALNQGKLRLDSTLPVSAHASAQAPSKLGLVPGDRISVEDAVLALVTKSANDVAVVIAEGLGGTEEDFAEMMTRKAHQIGMASTTYRNASGLPNLGQVSTPRDQATLARSLIRNHGDYYHYFSTRQFRWRGQPISSHNRLMLRYPGADGIKTGYINASGFNLIASAKRDGRRLIGVVFGGDTAAWRDRNMAQILDKGFARAGNGGGAPDIRTAKAEEEDRADLDNLIASVKQPSAKVAKAKAAKLKVAARRKAVEEEDDEGDEDPVTFAIQVGAFSDYKPAHQAASAAAKKLGGLVSRATIDVDKAKQGKQMMYRARLSGFTEDQARAACKRLSRARKDCKVVQAS
;
A
#
# COMPACT_ATOMS: atom_id res chain seq x y z
N LEU A 1 -92.22 20.22 24.13
CA LEU A 1 -91.45 19.29 24.96
C LEU A 1 -90.49 18.48 24.11
N SER A 2 -89.27 18.94 24.10
CA SER A 2 -88.03 18.29 24.55
C SER A 2 -87.51 17.13 23.73
N ALA A 3 -86.39 17.31 23.14
CA ALA A 3 -85.13 16.64 23.40
C ALA A 3 -84.13 16.83 22.21
N ALA A 4 -83.32 17.83 22.34
CA ALA A 4 -82.07 17.90 21.56
C ALA A 4 -81.06 16.87 22.11
N ARG A 5 -80.66 15.92 21.32
CA ARG A 5 -79.52 15.05 21.65
C ARG A 5 -78.31 15.46 20.79
N SER A 6 -77.34 15.88 21.53
CA SER A 6 -75.93 16.18 21.16
C SER A 6 -75.32 15.07 20.32
N LEU A 7 -74.81 15.45 19.15
CA LEU A 7 -73.90 14.69 18.33
C LEU A 7 -72.61 15.53 18.12
N PHE A 8 -71.82 15.58 19.16
CA PHE A 8 -70.42 16.09 19.00
C PHE A 8 -69.45 15.01 19.47
N GLY A 9 -68.48 14.67 18.59
CA GLY A 9 -67.27 14.12 19.05
C GLY A 9 -66.81 12.81 18.46
N PHE A 10 -66.53 12.74 17.14
CA PHE A 10 -65.60 11.81 16.61
C PHE A 10 -64.79 12.47 15.46
N VAL A 11 -64.05 13.54 15.78
CA VAL A 11 -63.08 14.10 14.84
C VAL A 11 -61.86 13.24 14.92
N SER A 12 -61.71 12.42 13.91
CA SER A 12 -60.67 11.50 13.58
C SER A 12 -59.26 12.03 13.91
N ARG A 13 -58.59 11.40 14.88
CA ARG A 13 -57.14 11.56 15.15
C ARG A 13 -56.26 10.82 14.13
N PHE A 14 -56.86 10.21 13.11
CA PHE A 14 -56.16 9.42 12.08
C PHE A 14 -55.23 10.21 11.14
N PRO A 15 -55.54 11.46 10.71
CA PRO A 15 -54.64 12.15 9.77
C PRO A 15 -53.31 12.60 10.40
N LEU A 16 -53.26 12.87 11.71
CA LEU A 16 -52.03 13.31 12.38
C LEU A 16 -51.01 12.16 12.55
N VAL A 17 -51.49 10.95 12.82
CA VAL A 17 -50.60 9.77 12.95
C VAL A 17 -50.02 9.37 11.60
N CYS A 18 -50.82 9.41 10.53
CA CYS A 18 -50.32 9.15 9.16
C CYS A 18 -49.30 10.19 8.69
N LEU A 19 -49.48 11.47 9.05
CA LEU A 19 -48.53 12.53 8.71
C LEU A 19 -47.22 12.38 9.50
N ALA A 20 -47.28 11.98 10.78
CA ALA A 20 -46.10 11.73 11.60
C ALA A 20 -45.29 10.50 11.11
N VAL A 21 -45.96 9.43 10.67
CA VAL A 21 -45.33 8.25 10.09
C VAL A 21 -44.70 8.57 8.72
N LEU A 22 -45.33 9.39 7.90
CA LEU A 22 -44.79 9.83 6.62
C LEU A 22 -43.56 10.73 6.80
N LEU A 23 -43.58 11.63 7.79
CA LEU A 23 -42.43 12.47 8.16
C LEU A 23 -41.31 11.67 8.79
N MET A 24 -41.56 10.60 9.54
CA MET A 24 -40.56 9.70 10.05
C MET A 24 -39.90 8.83 8.95
N ALA A 25 -40.67 8.41 7.95
CA ALA A 25 -40.20 7.65 6.81
C ALA A 25 -39.25 8.47 5.91
N THR A 26 -39.50 9.79 5.78
CA THR A 26 -38.59 10.69 5.02
C THR A 26 -37.33 11.05 5.80
N ALA A 27 -37.31 11.00 7.12
CA ALA A 27 -36.13 11.25 7.94
C ALA A 27 -35.12 10.07 7.94
N LEU A 28 -35.55 8.87 7.56
CA LEU A 28 -34.67 7.67 7.46
C LEU A 28 -34.01 7.49 6.09
N SER A 29 -34.41 8.25 5.10
CA SER A 29 -33.71 8.30 3.81
C SER A 29 -32.57 9.33 3.86
N HIS A 30 -31.61 9.15 4.77
CA HIS A 30 -30.29 9.68 4.51
C HIS A 30 -29.76 8.93 3.28
N PRO A 31 -29.42 9.63 2.16
CA PRO A 31 -28.67 8.96 1.12
C PRO A 31 -27.41 8.45 1.83
N ALA A 32 -27.27 7.13 1.93
CA ALA A 32 -25.98 6.54 2.23
C ALA A 32 -25.05 7.20 1.21
N SER A 33 -24.21 8.14 1.68
CA SER A 33 -23.17 8.74 0.86
C SER A 33 -22.37 7.55 0.36
N ALA A 34 -22.67 7.11 -0.86
CA ALA A 34 -21.97 6.01 -1.48
C ALA A 34 -20.50 6.45 -1.44
N ARG A 35 -19.73 5.80 -0.58
CA ARG A 35 -18.31 6.07 -0.45
C ARG A 35 -17.74 5.85 -1.84
N GLU A 36 -17.48 6.94 -2.54
CA GLU A 36 -17.08 6.88 -3.93
C GLU A 36 -15.90 5.93 -4.04
N SER A 37 -16.08 4.80 -4.73
CA SER A 37 -15.06 3.76 -4.83
C SER A 37 -13.74 4.38 -5.27
N ARG A 38 -12.68 4.23 -4.48
CA ARG A 38 -11.33 4.71 -4.84
C ARG A 38 -10.67 3.84 -5.91
N TYR A 39 -11.37 2.79 -6.36
CA TYR A 39 -10.86 1.87 -7.36
C TYR A 39 -10.78 2.51 -8.76
N GLY A 40 -9.65 2.30 -9.40
CA GLY A 40 -9.42 2.62 -10.79
C GLY A 40 -8.43 1.65 -11.40
N ALA A 41 -8.66 1.22 -12.63
CA ALA A 41 -7.79 0.24 -13.29
C ALA A 41 -7.75 0.43 -14.80
N ILE A 42 -6.64 -0.01 -15.42
CA ILE A 42 -6.49 -0.08 -16.88
C ILE A 42 -5.54 -1.23 -17.24
N VAL A 43 -5.82 -1.88 -18.35
CA VAL A 43 -4.87 -2.75 -19.04
C VAL A 43 -4.74 -2.29 -20.48
N LEU A 44 -3.51 -2.11 -20.92
CA LEU A 44 -3.20 -1.80 -22.32
C LEU A 44 -2.18 -2.76 -22.92
N ASP A 45 -2.25 -2.91 -24.23
CA ASP A 45 -1.24 -3.57 -25.02
C ASP A 45 -0.02 -2.65 -25.18
N HIS A 46 1.16 -3.15 -24.84
CA HIS A 46 2.39 -2.34 -24.84
C HIS A 46 2.72 -1.82 -26.24
N ASP A 47 2.60 -2.65 -27.28
CA ASP A 47 3.06 -2.31 -28.61
C ASP A 47 2.11 -1.33 -29.30
N SER A 48 0.83 -1.68 -29.38
CA SER A 48 -0.18 -0.83 -30.01
C SER A 48 -0.61 0.37 -29.14
N GLY A 49 -0.60 0.21 -27.80
CA GLY A 49 -1.18 1.16 -26.87
C GLY A 49 -2.69 1.05 -26.73
N ASN A 50 -3.32 0.06 -27.38
CA ASN A 50 -4.75 -0.16 -27.29
C ASN A 50 -5.15 -0.52 -25.86
N VAL A 51 -6.23 0.11 -25.38
CA VAL A 51 -6.84 -0.22 -24.09
C VAL A 51 -7.65 -1.50 -24.24
N LEU A 52 -7.33 -2.51 -23.44
CA LEU A 52 -7.99 -3.81 -23.44
C LEU A 52 -9.01 -3.93 -22.30
N TYR A 53 -8.81 -3.22 -21.21
CA TYR A 53 -9.69 -3.18 -20.04
C TYR A 53 -9.55 -1.83 -19.35
N ALA A 54 -10.65 -1.25 -18.84
CA ALA A 54 -10.59 -0.01 -18.07
C ALA A 54 -11.79 0.13 -17.12
N VAL A 55 -11.50 0.61 -15.89
CA VAL A 55 -12.49 1.06 -14.90
C VAL A 55 -11.98 2.36 -14.32
N ASN A 56 -12.76 3.43 -14.39
CA ASN A 56 -12.37 4.76 -13.91
C ASN A 56 -10.90 5.13 -14.27
N PRO A 57 -10.44 4.92 -15.53
CA PRO A 57 -9.02 5.02 -15.89
C PRO A 57 -8.46 6.44 -15.71
N ASP A 58 -9.30 7.45 -15.72
CA ASP A 58 -8.96 8.87 -15.64
C ASP A 58 -9.25 9.48 -14.25
N ARG A 59 -9.67 8.64 -13.30
CA ARG A 59 -9.90 9.09 -11.93
C ARG A 59 -8.58 9.54 -11.30
N ARG A 60 -8.56 10.78 -10.81
CA ARG A 60 -7.41 11.33 -10.08
C ARG A 60 -7.31 10.70 -8.70
N SER A 61 -6.12 10.21 -8.38
CA SER A 61 -5.81 9.56 -7.11
C SER A 61 -4.34 9.81 -6.75
N TYR A 62 -3.94 9.40 -5.55
CA TYR A 62 -2.56 9.52 -5.11
C TYR A 62 -1.76 8.32 -5.59
N PRO A 63 -0.64 8.53 -6.32
CA PRO A 63 0.17 7.44 -6.86
C PRO A 63 0.91 6.65 -5.78
N ALA A 64 1.10 7.20 -4.60
CA ALA A 64 1.97 6.62 -3.58
C ALA A 64 3.34 6.28 -4.19
N SER A 65 3.98 5.16 -3.79
CA SER A 65 5.29 4.78 -4.31
C SER A 65 5.36 4.41 -5.80
N LEU A 66 4.26 4.46 -6.56
CA LEU A 66 4.32 4.42 -8.03
C LEU A 66 5.08 5.65 -8.58
N THR A 67 5.10 6.76 -7.85
CA THR A 67 5.92 7.95 -8.09
C THR A 67 7.36 7.63 -8.42
N LYS A 68 7.94 6.62 -7.74
CA LYS A 68 9.34 6.21 -7.93
C LYS A 68 9.65 5.68 -9.35
N VAL A 69 8.63 5.32 -10.11
CA VAL A 69 8.81 4.96 -11.52
C VAL A 69 9.23 6.19 -12.34
N MET A 70 8.67 7.38 -12.06
CA MET A 70 9.10 8.62 -12.69
C MET A 70 10.49 9.06 -12.18
N THR A 71 10.79 8.84 -10.90
CA THR A 71 12.14 9.09 -10.34
C THR A 71 13.19 8.26 -11.08
N LEU A 72 12.93 6.96 -11.29
CA LEU A 72 13.80 6.08 -12.08
C LEU A 72 13.85 6.47 -13.56
N TYR A 73 12.73 6.90 -14.13
CA TYR A 73 12.70 7.37 -15.52
C TYR A 73 13.70 8.51 -15.75
N LEU A 74 13.68 9.53 -14.89
CA LEU A 74 14.62 10.66 -14.98
C LEU A 74 16.06 10.24 -14.68
N LEU A 75 16.28 9.29 -13.79
CA LEU A 75 17.60 8.73 -13.54
C LEU A 75 18.12 8.00 -14.79
N PHE A 76 17.28 7.24 -15.47
CA PHE A 76 17.65 6.56 -16.72
C PHE A 76 17.86 7.56 -17.88
N ASP A 77 17.10 8.65 -17.90
CA ASP A 77 17.40 9.76 -18.82
C ASP A 77 18.84 10.30 -18.60
N ALA A 78 19.24 10.50 -17.35
CA ALA A 78 20.57 10.99 -17.01
C ALA A 78 21.68 9.98 -17.36
N LEU A 79 21.42 8.69 -17.19
CA LEU A 79 22.33 7.60 -17.60
C LEU A 79 22.47 7.57 -19.13
N ASN A 80 21.38 7.63 -19.89
CA ASN A 80 21.40 7.65 -21.36
C ASN A 80 22.09 8.88 -21.91
N GLN A 81 22.04 10.02 -21.20
CA GLN A 81 22.75 11.24 -21.56
C GLN A 81 24.22 11.26 -21.13
N GLY A 82 24.71 10.21 -20.48
CA GLY A 82 26.08 10.12 -19.96
C GLY A 82 26.40 11.08 -18.81
N LYS A 83 25.35 11.72 -18.20
CA LYS A 83 25.51 12.60 -17.04
C LYS A 83 25.88 11.84 -15.78
N LEU A 84 25.43 10.58 -15.68
CA LEU A 84 25.74 9.63 -14.64
C LEU A 84 26.11 8.29 -15.27
N ARG A 85 26.75 7.44 -14.47
CA ARG A 85 27.05 6.03 -14.76
C ARG A 85 26.50 5.19 -13.62
N LEU A 86 26.31 3.91 -13.80
CA LEU A 86 25.84 3.00 -12.74
C LEU A 86 26.79 2.96 -11.53
N ASP A 87 28.09 3.09 -11.78
CA ASP A 87 29.13 3.17 -10.75
C ASP A 87 29.32 4.56 -10.12
N SER A 88 28.68 5.60 -10.68
CA SER A 88 28.67 6.93 -10.06
C SER A 88 28.03 6.87 -8.68
N THR A 89 28.49 7.71 -7.75
CA THR A 89 27.95 7.73 -6.39
C THR A 89 27.27 9.07 -6.09
N LEU A 90 26.13 9.00 -5.41
CA LEU A 90 25.33 10.14 -4.98
C LEU A 90 25.51 10.37 -3.48
N PRO A 91 25.68 11.63 -3.02
CA PRO A 91 25.80 11.95 -1.60
C PRO A 91 24.45 11.87 -0.89
N VAL A 92 24.46 11.47 0.37
CA VAL A 92 23.28 11.41 1.24
C VAL A 92 23.19 12.65 2.10
N SER A 93 22.16 13.44 1.91
CA SER A 93 21.87 14.63 2.72
C SER A 93 21.17 14.28 4.04
N ALA A 94 21.10 15.25 4.95
CA ALA A 94 20.28 15.14 6.16
C ALA A 94 18.78 15.02 5.82
N HIS A 95 18.31 15.73 4.77
CA HIS A 95 16.93 15.67 4.29
C HIS A 95 16.58 14.27 3.78
N ALA A 96 17.42 13.67 2.93
CA ALA A 96 17.23 12.32 2.44
C ALA A 96 17.20 11.29 3.58
N SER A 97 18.14 11.37 4.52
CA SER A 97 18.22 10.46 5.67
C SER A 97 16.99 10.54 6.59
N ALA A 98 16.39 11.72 6.72
CA ALA A 98 15.24 11.98 7.60
C ALA A 98 13.90 11.45 7.04
N GLN A 99 13.88 10.94 5.80
CA GLN A 99 12.64 10.48 5.17
C GLN A 99 11.93 9.39 5.97
N ALA A 100 10.59 9.40 5.92
CA ALA A 100 9.76 8.37 6.54
C ALA A 100 9.96 6.99 5.87
N PRO A 101 9.76 5.86 6.56
CA PRO A 101 9.80 4.54 5.97
C PRO A 101 8.78 4.37 4.81
N SER A 102 9.03 3.46 3.82
CA SER A 102 10.13 2.49 3.74
C SER A 102 11.43 3.17 3.29
N LYS A 103 12.55 2.76 3.89
CA LYS A 103 13.87 3.34 3.57
C LYS A 103 15.01 2.34 3.77
N LEU A 104 16.19 2.59 3.18
CA LEU A 104 17.41 1.82 3.45
C LEU A 104 18.03 2.15 4.82
N GLY A 105 17.74 3.34 5.37
CA GLY A 105 18.37 3.84 6.58
C GLY A 105 19.76 4.44 6.31
N LEU A 106 19.86 5.22 5.23
CA LEU A 106 21.06 5.96 4.89
C LEU A 106 21.38 7.00 5.96
N VAL A 107 22.66 7.30 6.18
CA VAL A 107 23.16 8.28 7.14
C VAL A 107 23.70 9.49 6.40
N PRO A 108 23.51 10.73 6.90
CA PRO A 108 24.07 11.93 6.29
C PRO A 108 25.59 11.82 6.15
N GLY A 109 26.10 12.14 4.95
CA GLY A 109 27.49 11.99 4.59
C GLY A 109 27.86 10.64 3.95
N ASP A 110 26.98 9.62 4.03
CA ASP A 110 27.13 8.40 3.24
C ASP A 110 27.06 8.72 1.74
N ARG A 111 27.49 7.75 0.94
CA ARG A 111 27.31 7.77 -0.52
C ARG A 111 26.68 6.45 -0.94
N ILE A 112 25.83 6.49 -1.98
CA ILE A 112 25.23 5.29 -2.58
C ILE A 112 25.54 5.28 -4.08
N SER A 113 25.87 4.10 -4.64
CA SER A 113 26.03 3.97 -6.09
C SER A 113 24.66 4.15 -6.79
N VAL A 114 24.69 4.60 -8.03
CA VAL A 114 23.47 4.73 -8.84
C VAL A 114 22.82 3.36 -9.02
N GLU A 115 23.58 2.29 -9.21
CA GLU A 115 23.04 0.94 -9.34
C GLU A 115 22.34 0.47 -8.07
N ASP A 116 22.96 0.64 -6.89
CA ASP A 116 22.33 0.32 -5.61
C ASP A 116 21.06 1.18 -5.37
N ALA A 117 21.08 2.43 -5.82
CA ALA A 117 19.92 3.31 -5.75
C ALA A 117 18.75 2.79 -6.61
N VAL A 118 19.01 2.33 -7.84
CA VAL A 118 18.01 1.66 -8.69
C VAL A 118 17.46 0.43 -8.00
N LEU A 119 18.33 -0.47 -7.53
CA LEU A 119 17.95 -1.72 -6.86
C LEU A 119 17.13 -1.46 -5.59
N ALA A 120 17.50 -0.45 -4.80
CA ALA A 120 16.76 -0.06 -3.60
C ALA A 120 15.35 0.49 -3.92
N LEU A 121 15.18 1.25 -5.02
CA LEU A 121 13.87 1.75 -5.42
C LEU A 121 12.94 0.64 -5.90
N VAL A 122 13.45 -0.30 -6.71
CA VAL A 122 12.61 -1.36 -7.29
C VAL A 122 12.26 -2.46 -6.28
N THR A 123 13.12 -2.72 -5.29
CA THR A 123 12.89 -3.78 -4.28
C THR A 123 12.29 -3.24 -3.00
N LYS A 124 13.04 -2.42 -2.25
CA LYS A 124 12.67 -1.86 -0.94
C LYS A 124 11.70 -0.70 -1.04
N SER A 125 11.60 -0.06 -2.21
CA SER A 125 10.83 1.18 -2.36
C SER A 125 11.35 2.33 -1.47
N ALA A 126 12.66 2.43 -1.31
CA ALA A 126 13.34 3.28 -0.34
C ALA A 126 13.08 4.78 -0.59
N ASN A 127 12.47 5.46 0.39
CA ASN A 127 12.12 6.88 0.30
C ASN A 127 13.35 7.77 0.41
N ASP A 128 14.29 7.43 1.31
CA ASP A 128 15.58 8.11 1.46
C ASP A 128 16.38 8.10 0.15
N VAL A 129 16.45 6.97 -0.52
CA VAL A 129 17.14 6.83 -1.80
C VAL A 129 16.45 7.62 -2.93
N ALA A 130 15.11 7.68 -2.93
CA ALA A 130 14.38 8.50 -3.91
C ALA A 130 14.78 9.99 -3.79
N VAL A 131 14.94 10.49 -2.56
CA VAL A 131 15.38 11.86 -2.31
C VAL A 131 16.85 12.05 -2.68
N VAL A 132 17.73 11.08 -2.40
CA VAL A 132 19.14 11.11 -2.86
C VAL A 132 19.22 11.28 -4.38
N ILE A 133 18.42 10.53 -5.14
CA ILE A 133 18.35 10.67 -6.61
C ILE A 133 17.83 12.07 -6.98
N ALA A 134 16.79 12.53 -6.31
CA ALA A 134 16.18 13.84 -6.56
C ALA A 134 17.19 14.97 -6.38
N GLU A 135 17.89 14.99 -5.25
CA GLU A 135 18.92 16.01 -4.96
C GLU A 135 20.10 15.91 -5.93
N GLY A 136 20.51 14.67 -6.29
CA GLY A 136 21.60 14.45 -7.25
C GLY A 136 21.31 14.92 -8.67
N LEU A 137 20.03 14.96 -9.09
CA LEU A 137 19.62 15.35 -10.45
C LEU A 137 19.00 16.75 -10.51
N GLY A 138 18.29 17.16 -9.45
CA GLY A 138 17.53 18.42 -9.41
C GLY A 138 18.16 19.50 -8.52
N GLY A 139 19.13 19.12 -7.68
CA GLY A 139 19.69 20.01 -6.66
C GLY A 139 18.85 20.01 -5.39
N THR A 140 17.52 20.15 -5.50
CA THR A 140 16.55 19.99 -4.42
C THR A 140 15.48 18.97 -4.78
N GLU A 141 14.76 18.40 -3.79
CA GLU A 141 13.64 17.50 -4.06
C GLU A 141 12.48 18.23 -4.73
N GLU A 142 12.26 19.50 -4.40
CA GLU A 142 11.23 20.36 -4.98
C GLU A 142 11.49 20.61 -6.48
N ASP A 143 12.70 21.05 -6.85
CA ASP A 143 13.08 21.26 -8.25
C ASP A 143 12.97 19.98 -9.06
N PHE A 144 13.37 18.85 -8.46
CA PHE A 144 13.23 17.55 -9.08
C PHE A 144 11.75 17.15 -9.27
N ALA A 145 10.87 17.44 -8.32
CA ALA A 145 9.43 17.19 -8.47
C ALA A 145 8.81 18.01 -9.60
N GLU A 146 9.31 19.23 -9.83
CA GLU A 146 8.94 20.02 -11.01
C GLU A 146 9.47 19.37 -12.31
N MET A 147 10.72 18.87 -12.31
CA MET A 147 11.25 18.13 -13.46
C MET A 147 10.41 16.88 -13.75
N MET A 148 9.99 16.13 -12.72
CA MET A 148 9.10 14.98 -12.83
C MET A 148 7.76 15.37 -13.47
N THR A 149 7.17 16.50 -13.05
CA THR A 149 5.89 16.98 -13.57
C THR A 149 6.02 17.41 -15.03
N ARG A 150 7.07 18.17 -15.38
CA ARG A 150 7.35 18.53 -16.77
C ARG A 150 7.54 17.29 -17.66
N LYS A 151 8.32 16.30 -17.19
CA LYS A 151 8.52 15.05 -17.92
C LYS A 151 7.22 14.28 -18.08
N ALA A 152 6.37 14.22 -17.04
CA ALA A 152 5.06 13.58 -17.12
C ALA A 152 4.22 14.18 -18.27
N HIS A 153 4.09 15.48 -18.32
CA HIS A 153 3.36 16.18 -19.40
C HIS A 153 3.98 15.92 -20.78
N GLN A 154 5.31 15.93 -20.89
CA GLN A 154 6.01 15.63 -22.15
C GLN A 154 5.74 14.23 -22.69
N ILE A 155 5.54 13.25 -21.85
CA ILE A 155 5.23 11.87 -22.26
C ILE A 155 3.73 11.57 -22.32
N GLY A 156 2.87 12.59 -22.13
CA GLY A 156 1.41 12.47 -22.29
C GLY A 156 0.62 12.19 -21.01
N MET A 157 1.21 12.34 -19.82
CA MET A 157 0.53 12.19 -18.53
C MET A 157 -0.13 13.52 -18.12
N ALA A 158 -1.18 13.91 -18.83
CA ALA A 158 -1.79 15.23 -18.70
C ALA A 158 -2.46 15.52 -17.34
N SER A 159 -2.82 14.49 -16.59
CA SER A 159 -3.51 14.60 -15.29
C SER A 159 -2.59 14.35 -14.09
N THR A 160 -1.27 14.36 -14.29
CA THR A 160 -0.29 14.03 -13.26
C THR A 160 0.49 15.26 -12.81
N THR A 161 0.61 15.39 -11.49
CA THR A 161 1.46 16.37 -10.83
C THR A 161 2.26 15.68 -9.73
N TYR A 162 3.57 15.86 -9.71
CA TYR A 162 4.46 15.38 -8.66
C TYR A 162 4.84 16.53 -7.70
N ARG A 163 5.04 16.20 -6.41
CA ARG A 163 5.43 17.12 -5.35
C ARG A 163 6.61 16.63 -4.51
N ASN A 164 6.99 15.38 -4.70
CA ASN A 164 8.17 14.76 -4.11
C ASN A 164 8.61 13.57 -4.97
N ALA A 165 9.80 13.04 -4.70
CA ALA A 165 10.40 11.94 -5.45
C ALA A 165 9.94 10.55 -5.00
N SER A 166 9.37 10.45 -3.81
CA SER A 166 9.14 9.18 -3.13
C SER A 166 7.70 8.67 -3.21
N GLY A 167 6.72 9.57 -3.34
CA GLY A 167 5.30 9.24 -3.26
C GLY A 167 4.74 9.30 -1.84
N LEU A 168 5.48 9.88 -0.90
CA LEU A 168 4.97 10.20 0.43
C LEU A 168 3.76 11.14 0.32
N PRO A 169 2.84 11.13 1.30
CA PRO A 169 1.61 11.89 1.24
C PRO A 169 1.82 13.38 0.97
N ASN A 170 1.18 13.89 -0.07
CA ASN A 170 1.07 15.31 -0.40
C ASN A 170 -0.22 15.52 -1.19
N LEU A 171 -1.08 16.44 -0.76
CA LEU A 171 -2.40 16.69 -1.37
C LEU A 171 -2.31 17.16 -2.83
N GLY A 172 -1.21 17.80 -3.21
CA GLY A 172 -0.98 18.25 -4.59
C GLY A 172 -0.35 17.18 -5.50
N GLN A 173 0.02 16.02 -4.97
CA GLN A 173 0.60 14.93 -5.74
C GLN A 173 -0.46 13.96 -6.22
N VAL A 174 -0.84 14.04 -7.48
CA VAL A 174 -1.95 13.29 -8.07
C VAL A 174 -1.55 12.67 -9.40
N SER A 175 -2.22 11.56 -9.75
CA SER A 175 -2.11 10.88 -11.04
C SER A 175 -3.38 10.11 -11.36
N THR A 176 -3.41 9.39 -12.48
CA THR A 176 -4.52 8.51 -12.89
C THR A 176 -3.99 7.13 -13.30
N PRO A 177 -4.83 6.08 -13.31
CA PRO A 177 -4.45 4.78 -13.87
C PRO A 177 -3.91 4.90 -15.31
N ARG A 178 -4.55 5.73 -16.16
CA ARG A 178 -4.12 5.95 -17.55
C ARG A 178 -2.73 6.57 -17.61
N ASP A 179 -2.48 7.62 -16.86
CA ASP A 179 -1.18 8.30 -16.85
C ASP A 179 -0.07 7.36 -16.37
N GLN A 180 -0.33 6.54 -15.35
CA GLN A 180 0.64 5.57 -14.86
C GLN A 180 0.89 4.44 -15.89
N ALA A 181 -0.11 4.04 -16.66
CA ALA A 181 0.07 3.10 -17.78
C ALA A 181 0.90 3.73 -18.92
N THR A 182 0.67 5.03 -19.21
CA THR A 182 1.48 5.81 -20.14
C THR A 182 2.93 5.89 -19.70
N LEU A 183 3.19 6.17 -18.41
CA LEU A 183 4.53 6.16 -17.84
C LEU A 183 5.22 4.80 -18.00
N ALA A 184 4.54 3.73 -17.63
CA ALA A 184 5.08 2.38 -17.74
C ALA A 184 5.42 1.98 -19.18
N ARG A 185 4.52 2.32 -20.11
CA ARG A 185 4.76 2.10 -21.55
C ARG A 185 5.95 2.88 -22.07
N SER A 186 6.02 4.16 -21.71
CA SER A 186 7.13 5.04 -22.10
C SER A 186 8.46 4.56 -21.49
N LEU A 187 8.46 4.12 -20.23
CA LEU A 187 9.61 3.55 -19.56
C LEU A 187 10.18 2.34 -20.32
N ILE A 188 9.33 1.37 -20.65
CA ILE A 188 9.76 0.14 -21.36
C ILE A 188 10.29 0.49 -22.76
N ARG A 189 9.69 1.45 -23.46
CA ARG A 189 10.10 1.85 -24.81
C ARG A 189 11.39 2.66 -24.85
N ASN A 190 11.55 3.59 -23.92
CA ASN A 190 12.64 4.55 -23.94
C ASN A 190 13.85 4.12 -23.12
N HIS A 191 13.64 3.19 -22.16
CA HIS A 191 14.65 2.72 -21.21
C HIS A 191 14.68 1.19 -21.11
N GLY A 192 14.47 0.51 -22.25
CA GLY A 192 14.45 -0.95 -22.32
C GLY A 192 15.69 -1.60 -21.76
N ASP A 193 16.88 -0.99 -21.93
CA ASP A 193 18.16 -1.47 -21.42
C ASP A 193 18.19 -1.55 -19.88
N TYR A 194 17.47 -0.68 -19.19
CA TYR A 194 17.36 -0.67 -17.71
C TYR A 194 16.12 -1.38 -17.19
N TYR A 195 15.21 -1.81 -18.07
CA TYR A 195 13.95 -2.40 -17.65
C TYR A 195 14.14 -3.69 -16.84
N HIS A 196 15.19 -4.43 -17.08
CA HIS A 196 15.51 -5.67 -16.36
C HIS A 196 15.59 -5.49 -14.83
N TYR A 197 15.95 -4.30 -14.33
CA TYR A 197 15.98 -4.01 -12.90
C TYR A 197 14.63 -4.19 -12.22
N PHE A 198 13.51 -3.93 -12.92
CA PHE A 198 12.16 -4.05 -12.34
C PHE A 198 11.75 -5.50 -12.05
N SER A 199 12.45 -6.48 -12.62
CA SER A 199 12.25 -7.90 -12.34
C SER A 199 13.07 -8.43 -11.16
N THR A 200 13.83 -7.56 -10.49
CA THR A 200 14.68 -7.94 -9.35
C THR A 200 13.82 -8.41 -8.18
N ARG A 201 14.00 -9.68 -7.78
CA ARG A 201 13.27 -10.30 -6.68
C ARG A 201 13.90 -10.03 -5.33
N GLN A 202 15.23 -9.91 -5.30
CA GLN A 202 16.01 -9.67 -4.09
C GLN A 202 17.29 -8.91 -4.43
N PHE A 203 17.69 -8.04 -3.53
CA PHE A 203 18.90 -7.24 -3.61
C PHE A 203 19.64 -7.32 -2.27
N ARG A 204 20.98 -7.21 -2.27
CA ARG A 204 21.77 -7.21 -1.03
C ARG A 204 22.26 -5.80 -0.74
N TRP A 205 21.92 -5.29 0.43
CA TRP A 205 22.42 -4.01 0.93
C TRP A 205 23.20 -4.21 2.23
N ARG A 206 24.47 -3.84 2.23
CA ARG A 206 25.39 -4.03 3.38
C ARG A 206 25.31 -5.47 3.94
N GLY A 207 25.30 -6.45 3.05
CA GLY A 207 25.24 -7.86 3.39
C GLY A 207 23.84 -8.41 3.74
N GLN A 208 22.84 -7.55 3.94
CA GLN A 208 21.47 -7.97 4.28
C GLN A 208 20.64 -8.17 3.01
N PRO A 209 19.89 -9.28 2.89
CA PRO A 209 19.00 -9.50 1.78
C PRO A 209 17.72 -8.66 1.94
N ILE A 210 17.32 -8.00 0.87
CA ILE A 210 16.09 -7.20 0.79
C ILE A 210 15.23 -7.78 -0.33
N SER A 211 14.07 -8.32 0.02
CA SER A 211 13.12 -8.87 -0.93
C SER A 211 12.26 -7.78 -1.56
N SER A 212 11.83 -8.00 -2.80
CA SER A 212 10.92 -7.10 -3.49
C SER A 212 9.52 -7.14 -2.89
N HIS A 213 8.90 -5.97 -2.78
CA HIS A 213 7.48 -5.83 -2.38
C HIS A 213 6.50 -6.30 -3.47
N ASN A 214 6.95 -6.49 -4.71
CA ASN A 214 6.10 -6.91 -5.82
C ASN A 214 5.93 -8.44 -5.86
N ARG A 215 5.05 -8.97 -5.03
CA ARG A 215 4.77 -10.41 -4.96
C ARG A 215 4.06 -10.98 -6.18
N LEU A 216 3.43 -10.13 -7.02
CA LEU A 216 2.81 -10.58 -8.28
C LEU A 216 3.82 -11.27 -9.18
N MET A 217 5.08 -10.80 -9.23
CA MET A 217 6.15 -11.40 -10.02
C MET A 217 6.50 -12.85 -9.64
N LEU A 218 6.10 -13.29 -8.44
CA LEU A 218 6.33 -14.66 -7.96
C LEU A 218 5.17 -15.59 -8.29
N ARG A 219 3.98 -15.03 -8.58
CA ARG A 219 2.72 -15.78 -8.61
C ARG A 219 2.01 -15.73 -9.97
N TYR A 220 2.32 -14.72 -10.81
CA TYR A 220 1.66 -14.53 -12.10
C TYR A 220 2.61 -14.83 -13.26
N PRO A 221 2.32 -15.83 -14.11
CA PRO A 221 3.17 -16.22 -15.22
C PRO A 221 3.43 -15.06 -16.18
N GLY A 222 4.71 -14.83 -16.47
CA GLY A 222 5.14 -13.76 -17.38
C GLY A 222 5.28 -12.38 -16.75
N ALA A 223 4.91 -12.19 -15.47
CA ALA A 223 5.09 -10.91 -14.77
C ALA A 223 6.59 -10.61 -14.55
N ASP A 224 7.02 -9.42 -14.99
CA ASP A 224 8.42 -8.97 -14.93
C ASP A 224 8.61 -7.54 -14.37
N GLY A 225 7.59 -7.00 -13.71
CA GLY A 225 7.60 -5.66 -13.11
C GLY A 225 6.19 -5.23 -12.69
N ILE A 226 5.96 -3.97 -12.26
CA ILE A 226 6.93 -2.86 -12.24
C ILE A 226 7.03 -2.32 -10.79
N LYS A 227 5.93 -1.81 -10.19
CA LYS A 227 5.99 -1.12 -8.91
C LYS A 227 4.70 -1.19 -8.11
N THR A 228 4.82 -1.45 -6.81
CA THR A 228 3.73 -1.36 -5.82
C THR A 228 3.73 -0.01 -5.12
N GLY A 229 2.57 0.41 -4.62
CA GLY A 229 2.42 1.61 -3.81
C GLY A 229 1.29 1.47 -2.81
N TYR A 230 1.42 2.14 -1.67
CA TYR A 230 0.37 2.22 -0.65
C TYR A 230 0.48 3.52 0.13
N ILE A 231 -0.63 4.18 0.31
CA ILE A 231 -0.90 5.17 1.39
C ILE A 231 -2.37 5.02 1.79
N ASN A 232 -2.72 5.38 3.02
CA ASN A 232 -4.11 5.25 3.52
C ASN A 232 -5.14 5.91 2.60
N ALA A 233 -4.80 7.05 2.00
CA ALA A 233 -5.70 7.82 1.15
C ALA A 233 -6.02 7.13 -0.18
N SER A 234 -5.04 6.47 -0.82
CA SER A 234 -5.25 5.78 -2.11
C SER A 234 -5.51 4.29 -1.99
N GLY A 235 -5.20 3.64 -0.87
CA GLY A 235 -5.18 2.19 -0.76
C GLY A 235 -3.98 1.56 -1.49
N PHE A 236 -4.06 0.28 -1.79
CA PHE A 236 -2.99 -0.48 -2.43
C PHE A 236 -3.00 -0.30 -3.95
N ASN A 237 -1.90 0.19 -4.49
CA ASN A 237 -1.69 0.48 -5.91
C ASN A 237 -0.66 -0.49 -6.51
N LEU A 238 -0.74 -0.71 -7.84
CA LEU A 238 0.21 -1.54 -8.58
C LEU A 238 0.27 -1.10 -10.04
N ILE A 239 1.47 -0.95 -10.56
CA ILE A 239 1.74 -1.05 -12.00
C ILE A 239 2.38 -2.41 -12.23
N ALA A 240 1.80 -3.21 -13.11
CA ALA A 240 2.34 -4.50 -13.52
C ALA A 240 2.62 -4.54 -15.01
N SER A 241 3.63 -5.32 -15.39
CA SER A 241 3.86 -5.75 -16.76
C SER A 241 3.97 -7.26 -16.81
N ALA A 242 3.37 -7.86 -17.81
CA ALA A 242 3.49 -9.29 -18.06
C ALA A 242 3.65 -9.57 -19.56
N LYS A 243 4.48 -10.58 -19.89
CA LYS A 243 4.72 -11.03 -21.27
C LYS A 243 4.32 -12.50 -21.42
N ARG A 244 3.44 -12.79 -22.40
CA ARG A 244 3.02 -14.14 -22.78
C ARG A 244 2.99 -14.23 -24.30
N ASP A 245 3.49 -15.31 -24.86
CA ASP A 245 3.46 -15.60 -26.30
C ASP A 245 3.93 -14.42 -27.18
N GLY A 246 5.03 -13.78 -26.76
CA GLY A 246 5.60 -12.62 -27.44
C GLY A 246 4.92 -11.29 -27.15
N ARG A 247 3.68 -11.27 -26.66
CA ARG A 247 2.89 -10.07 -26.37
C ARG A 247 3.10 -9.58 -24.94
N ARG A 248 3.25 -8.26 -24.78
CA ARG A 248 3.39 -7.60 -23.47
C ARG A 248 2.15 -6.77 -23.17
N LEU A 249 1.59 -6.97 -21.99
CA LEU A 249 0.53 -6.11 -21.43
C LEU A 249 1.05 -5.31 -20.25
N ILE A 250 0.48 -4.13 -20.07
CA ILE A 250 0.71 -3.25 -18.90
C ILE A 250 -0.63 -3.08 -18.19
N GLY A 251 -0.65 -3.43 -16.91
CA GLY A 251 -1.81 -3.23 -16.04
C GLY A 251 -1.51 -2.20 -14.96
N VAL A 252 -2.51 -1.38 -14.62
CA VAL A 252 -2.47 -0.47 -13.47
C VAL A 252 -3.71 -0.65 -12.63
N VAL A 253 -3.54 -0.74 -11.32
CA VAL A 253 -4.61 -0.79 -10.32
C VAL A 253 -4.33 0.28 -9.27
N PHE A 254 -5.35 1.09 -8.97
CA PHE A 254 -5.43 1.98 -7.83
C PHE A 254 -6.54 1.54 -6.89
N GLY A 255 -6.39 1.79 -5.60
CA GLY A 255 -7.48 1.74 -4.65
C GLY A 255 -7.82 0.36 -4.10
N GLY A 256 -6.94 -0.61 -4.18
CA GLY A 256 -7.13 -1.91 -3.53
C GLY A 256 -7.26 -1.79 -2.01
N ASP A 257 -8.11 -2.60 -1.38
CA ASP A 257 -8.27 -2.59 0.08
C ASP A 257 -7.13 -3.32 0.79
N THR A 258 -6.59 -4.38 0.15
CA THR A 258 -5.43 -5.13 0.65
C THR A 258 -4.44 -5.42 -0.47
N ALA A 259 -3.19 -5.67 -0.12
CA ALA A 259 -2.16 -6.09 -1.08
C ALA A 259 -2.57 -7.38 -1.82
N ALA A 260 -3.13 -8.34 -1.09
CA ALA A 260 -3.57 -9.61 -1.65
C ALA A 260 -4.74 -9.44 -2.64
N TRP A 261 -5.72 -8.58 -2.31
CA TRP A 261 -6.81 -8.27 -3.23
C TRP A 261 -6.27 -7.58 -4.49
N ARG A 262 -5.40 -6.57 -4.35
CA ARG A 262 -4.78 -5.85 -5.46
C ARG A 262 -4.07 -6.80 -6.42
N ASP A 263 -3.27 -7.75 -5.90
CA ASP A 263 -2.53 -8.71 -6.72
C ASP A 263 -3.47 -9.67 -7.45
N ARG A 264 -4.53 -10.19 -6.77
CA ARG A 264 -5.55 -11.04 -7.42
C ARG A 264 -6.32 -10.28 -8.50
N ASN A 265 -6.75 -9.06 -8.22
CA ASN A 265 -7.45 -8.22 -9.19
C ASN A 265 -6.56 -7.93 -10.41
N MET A 266 -5.27 -7.58 -10.19
CA MET A 266 -4.32 -7.38 -11.28
C MET A 266 -4.18 -8.63 -12.16
N ALA A 267 -4.05 -9.81 -11.55
CA ALA A 267 -3.97 -11.06 -12.30
C ALA A 267 -5.21 -11.28 -13.19
N GLN A 268 -6.40 -11.07 -12.63
CA GLN A 268 -7.68 -11.22 -13.35
C GLN A 268 -7.80 -10.24 -14.53
N ILE A 269 -7.49 -8.96 -14.32
CA ILE A 269 -7.62 -7.98 -15.41
C ILE A 269 -6.55 -8.19 -16.50
N LEU A 270 -5.36 -8.69 -16.14
CA LEU A 270 -4.35 -9.09 -17.13
C LEU A 270 -4.81 -10.32 -17.92
N ASP A 271 -5.43 -11.33 -17.27
CA ASP A 271 -5.99 -12.50 -17.98
C ASP A 271 -7.10 -12.09 -18.95
N LYS A 272 -8.02 -11.20 -18.51
CA LYS A 272 -9.04 -10.61 -19.41
C LYS A 272 -8.36 -9.87 -20.59
N GLY A 273 -7.29 -9.13 -20.33
CA GLY A 273 -6.51 -8.43 -21.35
C GLY A 273 -5.85 -9.38 -22.36
N PHE A 274 -5.18 -10.45 -21.89
CA PHE A 274 -4.56 -11.44 -22.79
C PHE A 274 -5.60 -12.19 -23.64
N ALA A 275 -6.72 -12.61 -23.06
CA ALA A 275 -7.81 -13.25 -23.79
C ALA A 275 -8.34 -12.34 -24.91
N ARG A 276 -8.54 -11.05 -24.61
CA ARG A 276 -9.02 -10.09 -25.60
C ARG A 276 -8.00 -9.79 -26.68
N ALA A 277 -6.74 -9.66 -26.32
CA ALA A 277 -5.66 -9.45 -27.27
C ALA A 277 -5.47 -10.63 -28.23
N GLY A 278 -5.70 -11.88 -27.76
CA GLY A 278 -5.66 -13.09 -28.58
C GLY A 278 -6.80 -13.16 -29.60
N ASN A 279 -7.95 -12.56 -29.31
CA ASN A 279 -9.14 -12.56 -30.17
C ASN A 279 -9.20 -11.38 -31.16
N GLY A 280 -8.05 -10.80 -31.53
CA GLY A 280 -8.00 -9.72 -32.51
C GLY A 280 -8.32 -8.33 -32.00
N GLY A 281 -8.31 -8.15 -30.68
CA GLY A 281 -8.40 -6.80 -30.08
C GLY A 281 -9.76 -6.13 -30.22
N GLY A 282 -10.87 -6.82 -29.96
CA GLY A 282 -12.23 -6.24 -29.93
C GLY A 282 -12.37 -5.00 -29.05
N ALA A 283 -13.52 -4.30 -29.13
CA ALA A 283 -13.78 -3.08 -28.36
C ALA A 283 -13.35 -3.21 -26.88
N PRO A 284 -12.77 -2.16 -26.25
CA PRO A 284 -12.27 -2.22 -24.88
C PRO A 284 -13.41 -2.55 -23.90
N ASP A 285 -13.12 -3.39 -22.89
CA ASP A 285 -14.03 -3.62 -21.77
C ASP A 285 -13.94 -2.43 -20.81
N ILE A 286 -14.75 -1.41 -21.05
CA ILE A 286 -14.84 -0.22 -20.23
C ILE A 286 -16.03 -0.41 -19.28
N ARG A 287 -15.75 -0.50 -17.99
CA ARG A 287 -16.76 -0.74 -16.96
C ARG A 287 -16.93 0.46 -16.04
N THR A 288 -18.11 0.58 -15.47
CA THR A 288 -18.36 1.53 -14.40
C THR A 288 -17.95 0.93 -13.06
N ALA A 289 -17.67 1.78 -12.07
CA ALA A 289 -17.34 1.34 -10.71
C ALA A 289 -18.39 0.39 -10.11
N LYS A 290 -19.68 0.59 -10.45
CA LYS A 290 -20.79 -0.23 -9.95
C LYS A 290 -20.71 -1.69 -10.47
N ALA A 291 -20.42 -1.87 -11.76
CA ALA A 291 -20.31 -3.22 -12.34
C ALA A 291 -19.11 -3.99 -11.77
N GLU A 292 -18.02 -3.30 -11.43
CA GLU A 292 -16.85 -3.94 -10.77
C GLU A 292 -17.12 -4.28 -9.30
N GLU A 293 -17.98 -3.53 -8.62
CA GLU A 293 -18.39 -3.82 -7.25
C GLU A 293 -19.28 -5.07 -7.18
N GLU A 294 -20.13 -5.28 -8.18
CA GLU A 294 -20.93 -6.51 -8.36
C GLU A 294 -20.01 -7.72 -8.64
N ASP A 295 -19.09 -7.62 -9.62
CA ASP A 295 -18.09 -8.68 -9.92
C ASP A 295 -17.21 -9.00 -8.68
N ARG A 296 -16.91 -7.98 -7.85
CA ARG A 296 -16.14 -8.13 -6.60
C ARG A 296 -16.92 -8.92 -5.55
N ALA A 297 -18.20 -8.60 -5.36
CA ALA A 297 -19.07 -9.30 -4.44
C ALA A 297 -19.23 -10.78 -4.84
N ASP A 298 -19.36 -11.05 -6.14
CA ASP A 298 -19.43 -12.41 -6.66
C ASP A 298 -18.13 -13.19 -6.46
N LEU A 299 -16.98 -12.54 -6.60
CA LEU A 299 -15.68 -13.15 -6.35
C LEU A 299 -15.49 -13.47 -4.86
N ASP A 300 -15.84 -12.53 -3.98
CA ASP A 300 -15.74 -12.72 -2.53
C ASP A 300 -16.69 -13.84 -2.07
N ASN A 301 -17.89 -13.94 -2.65
CA ASN A 301 -18.83 -15.05 -2.42
C ASN A 301 -18.26 -16.40 -2.93
N LEU A 302 -17.63 -16.42 -4.10
CA LEU A 302 -17.00 -17.62 -4.64
C LEU A 302 -15.84 -18.10 -3.76
N ILE A 303 -15.01 -17.18 -3.28
CA ILE A 303 -13.91 -17.47 -2.34
C ILE A 303 -14.45 -18.01 -1.02
N ALA A 304 -15.54 -17.42 -0.50
CA ALA A 304 -16.20 -17.90 0.70
C ALA A 304 -16.77 -19.32 0.51
N SER A 305 -17.36 -19.62 -0.65
CA SER A 305 -17.90 -20.95 -0.97
C SER A 305 -16.83 -22.02 -1.08
N VAL A 306 -15.64 -21.69 -1.58
CA VAL A 306 -14.49 -22.60 -1.69
C VAL A 306 -13.84 -22.86 -0.33
N LYS A 307 -13.96 -21.93 0.63
CA LYS A 307 -13.44 -22.08 2.01
C LYS A 307 -14.32 -22.91 2.91
N GLN A 308 -15.53 -23.28 2.51
CA GLN A 308 -16.39 -24.17 3.30
C GLN A 308 -16.09 -25.63 2.95
N PRO A 309 -15.43 -26.41 3.82
CA PRO A 309 -15.25 -27.84 3.59
C PRO A 309 -16.60 -28.53 3.69
N SER A 310 -16.97 -29.33 2.68
CA SER A 310 -18.18 -30.15 2.73
C SER A 310 -18.17 -31.02 4.00
N ALA A 311 -19.31 -31.16 4.68
CA ALA A 311 -19.45 -31.80 5.97
C ALA A 311 -18.91 -33.25 6.03
N LYS A 312 -18.67 -33.91 4.91
CA LYS A 312 -18.05 -35.25 4.82
C LYS A 312 -16.51 -35.20 4.99
N VAL A 313 -15.85 -34.09 4.64
CA VAL A 313 -14.40 -33.94 4.78
C VAL A 313 -14.03 -33.50 6.21
N ALA A 314 -14.92 -32.80 6.90
CA ALA A 314 -14.71 -32.36 8.28
C ALA A 314 -14.58 -33.51 9.30
N LYS A 315 -15.37 -34.60 9.14
CA LYS A 315 -15.29 -35.76 10.06
C LYS A 315 -14.02 -36.62 9.90
N ALA A 316 -13.44 -36.67 8.69
CA ALA A 316 -12.18 -37.40 8.44
C ALA A 316 -10.92 -36.60 8.87
N LYS A 317 -10.99 -35.26 8.89
CA LYS A 317 -9.88 -34.39 9.29
C LYS A 317 -9.74 -34.28 10.83
N ALA A 318 -10.83 -34.38 11.58
CA ALA A 318 -10.82 -34.23 13.05
C ALA A 318 -10.03 -35.34 13.76
N ALA A 319 -9.98 -36.56 13.19
CA ALA A 319 -9.22 -37.69 13.75
C ALA A 319 -7.71 -37.59 13.44
N LYS A 320 -7.29 -36.95 12.34
CA LYS A 320 -5.87 -36.78 12.00
C LYS A 320 -5.25 -35.46 12.55
N LEU A 321 -6.08 -34.49 12.97
CA LEU A 321 -5.60 -33.20 13.46
C LEU A 321 -5.03 -33.23 14.89
N LYS A 322 -5.36 -34.23 15.72
CA LYS A 322 -4.80 -34.32 17.10
C LYS A 322 -3.32 -34.72 17.14
N VAL A 323 -2.77 -35.25 16.07
CA VAL A 323 -1.34 -35.62 15.98
C VAL A 323 -0.53 -34.62 15.20
N ALA A 324 -1.13 -33.90 14.24
CA ALA A 324 -0.46 -32.89 13.42
C ALA A 324 -0.39 -31.49 14.08
N ALA A 325 -1.29 -31.16 14.99
CA ALA A 325 -1.34 -29.87 15.68
C ALA A 325 -0.11 -29.58 16.56
N ARG A 326 0.74 -30.57 16.83
CA ARG A 326 1.98 -30.41 17.59
C ARG A 326 3.22 -30.12 16.72
N ARG A 327 3.10 -30.26 15.37
CA ARG A 327 4.19 -29.99 14.43
C ARG A 327 3.97 -28.74 13.54
N LYS A 328 2.74 -28.22 13.43
CA LYS A 328 2.39 -27.11 12.52
C LYS A 328 2.35 -25.74 13.18
N ALA A 329 2.57 -25.64 14.47
CA ALA A 329 2.63 -24.36 15.18
C ALA A 329 3.94 -23.57 14.95
N VAL A 330 4.82 -24.04 14.05
CA VAL A 330 6.11 -23.39 13.77
C VAL A 330 6.24 -22.90 12.32
N GLU A 331 5.33 -23.29 11.41
CA GLU A 331 5.49 -22.97 9.96
C GLU A 331 4.39 -22.10 9.33
N GLU A 332 3.38 -21.63 10.06
CA GLU A 332 2.28 -20.81 9.52
C GLU A 332 2.30 -19.32 9.96
N GLU A 333 3.40 -18.83 10.56
CA GLU A 333 3.52 -17.42 11.00
C GLU A 333 4.22 -16.48 9.99
N ASP A 334 4.50 -16.90 8.76
CA ASP A 334 5.29 -16.09 7.82
C ASP A 334 4.52 -15.50 6.62
N ASP A 335 3.17 -15.46 6.63
CA ASP A 335 2.41 -14.88 5.48
C ASP A 335 1.36 -13.83 5.86
N GLU A 336 1.60 -13.01 6.87
CA GLU A 336 0.89 -11.74 7.04
C GLU A 336 1.79 -10.60 6.57
N GLY A 337 1.44 -10.14 5.37
CA GLY A 337 2.12 -9.05 4.68
C GLY A 337 2.16 -7.76 5.47
N ASP A 338 3.14 -6.92 5.13
CA ASP A 338 3.27 -5.51 5.49
C ASP A 338 1.95 -4.73 5.29
N GLU A 339 1.00 -4.91 6.21
CA GLU A 339 0.10 -3.84 6.58
C GLU A 339 0.88 -3.04 7.63
N ASP A 340 1.05 -1.71 7.40
CA ASP A 340 1.16 -0.79 8.52
C ASP A 340 -0.26 -0.64 9.10
N PRO A 341 -0.66 -1.47 10.08
CA PRO A 341 -1.79 -1.14 10.93
C PRO A 341 -1.35 0.07 11.76
N VAL A 342 -2.28 0.76 12.37
CA VAL A 342 -1.99 1.70 13.46
C VAL A 342 -1.06 0.94 14.40
N THR A 343 0.24 1.21 14.28
CA THR A 343 1.25 0.44 14.99
C THR A 343 1.20 0.89 16.44
N PHE A 344 1.01 -0.06 17.32
CA PHE A 344 1.11 0.19 18.75
C PHE A 344 2.55 -0.03 19.19
N ALA A 345 2.94 0.72 20.20
CA ALA A 345 4.19 0.54 20.90
C ALA A 345 3.93 0.16 22.36
N ILE A 346 4.87 -0.53 22.97
CA ILE A 346 4.87 -0.71 24.41
C ILE A 346 5.98 0.16 25.02
N GLN A 347 5.62 0.98 25.99
CA GLN A 347 6.59 1.76 26.77
C GLN A 347 6.98 0.94 28.00
N VAL A 348 8.28 0.66 28.14
CA VAL A 348 8.84 -0.16 29.23
C VAL A 348 9.60 0.62 30.29
N GLY A 349 9.53 1.94 30.23
CA GLY A 349 10.08 2.85 31.22
C GLY A 349 10.37 4.25 30.67
N ALA A 350 10.70 5.17 31.59
CA ALA A 350 11.23 6.50 31.30
C ALA A 350 12.45 6.75 32.18
N PHE A 351 13.53 7.30 31.63
CA PHE A 351 14.84 7.40 32.26
C PHE A 351 15.42 8.80 32.05
N SER A 352 16.30 9.25 32.96
CA SER A 352 17.02 10.51 32.82
C SER A 352 17.99 10.53 31.64
N ASP A 353 18.49 9.35 31.25
CA ASP A 353 19.56 9.19 30.27
C ASP A 353 19.20 8.20 29.18
N TYR A 354 19.74 8.40 27.97
CA TYR A 354 19.52 7.53 26.79
C TYR A 354 19.99 6.10 27.01
N LYS A 355 21.20 5.90 27.57
CA LYS A 355 21.81 4.57 27.71
C LYS A 355 20.98 3.60 28.57
N PRO A 356 20.51 3.99 29.78
CA PRO A 356 19.61 3.16 30.56
C PRO A 356 18.26 2.90 29.89
N ALA A 357 17.71 3.88 29.15
CA ALA A 357 16.47 3.71 28.39
C ALA A 357 16.62 2.63 27.30
N HIS A 358 17.66 2.72 26.49
CA HIS A 358 17.96 1.75 25.44
C HIS A 358 18.25 0.35 25.99
N GLN A 359 18.96 0.23 27.11
CA GLN A 359 19.19 -1.04 27.79
C GLN A 359 17.89 -1.68 28.29
N ALA A 360 16.96 -0.88 28.81
CA ALA A 360 15.67 -1.36 29.29
C ALA A 360 14.80 -1.89 28.13
N ALA A 361 14.76 -1.17 27.00
CA ALA A 361 14.06 -1.62 25.79
C ALA A 361 14.68 -2.91 25.23
N SER A 362 16.02 -2.98 25.12
CA SER A 362 16.72 -4.19 24.65
C SER A 362 16.49 -5.40 25.56
N ALA A 363 16.47 -5.21 26.88
CA ALA A 363 16.16 -6.28 27.83
C ALA A 363 14.72 -6.76 27.74
N ALA A 364 13.78 -5.86 27.45
CA ALA A 364 12.38 -6.20 27.22
C ALA A 364 12.21 -7.02 25.92
N ALA A 365 12.86 -6.57 24.83
CA ALA A 365 12.86 -7.30 23.56
C ALA A 365 13.37 -8.72 23.70
N LYS A 366 14.50 -8.92 24.41
CA LYS A 366 15.04 -10.27 24.68
C LYS A 366 14.08 -11.17 25.47
N LYS A 367 13.31 -10.60 26.43
CA LYS A 367 12.34 -11.37 27.24
C LYS A 367 11.09 -11.78 26.44
N LEU A 368 10.73 -11.00 25.44
CA LEU A 368 9.57 -11.27 24.62
C LEU A 368 9.86 -12.34 23.55
N GLY A 369 11.12 -12.51 23.14
CA GLY A 369 11.54 -13.55 22.19
C GLY A 369 10.76 -13.53 20.89
N GLY A 370 10.27 -14.65 20.41
CA GLY A 370 9.55 -14.79 19.14
C GLY A 370 8.26 -13.96 19.00
N LEU A 371 7.70 -13.41 20.10
CA LEU A 371 6.59 -12.45 20.04
C LEU A 371 6.99 -11.07 19.50
N VAL A 372 8.29 -10.81 19.29
CA VAL A 372 8.86 -9.52 18.94
C VAL A 372 9.84 -9.59 17.76
N SER A 373 9.74 -10.58 16.91
CA SER A 373 10.64 -10.74 15.75
C SER A 373 10.66 -9.52 14.80
N ARG A 374 9.68 -8.60 14.93
CA ARG A 374 9.55 -7.37 14.13
C ARG A 374 9.53 -6.09 14.97
N ALA A 375 9.65 -6.14 16.31
CA ALA A 375 9.62 -4.94 17.13
C ALA A 375 10.92 -4.17 17.06
N THR A 376 10.82 -2.87 16.79
CA THR A 376 11.93 -1.94 16.77
C THR A 376 12.11 -1.32 18.16
N ILE A 377 13.38 -1.25 18.62
CA ILE A 377 13.71 -0.51 19.84
C ILE A 377 13.71 0.97 19.50
N ASP A 378 12.87 1.72 20.23
CA ASP A 378 12.71 3.15 20.06
C ASP A 378 12.94 3.87 21.39
N VAL A 379 13.77 4.93 21.37
CA VAL A 379 14.07 5.75 22.56
C VAL A 379 13.90 7.20 22.18
N ASP A 380 12.76 7.78 22.57
CA ASP A 380 12.42 9.16 22.29
C ASP A 380 12.57 10.07 23.51
N LYS A 381 12.92 11.35 23.26
CA LYS A 381 12.93 12.39 24.28
C LYS A 381 11.52 12.95 24.47
N ALA A 382 11.07 13.01 25.72
CA ALA A 382 9.80 13.63 26.06
C ALA A 382 9.91 14.44 27.33
N LYS A 383 9.19 15.57 27.36
CA LYS A 383 9.11 16.42 28.56
C LYS A 383 8.10 15.79 29.53
N GLN A 384 8.56 15.51 30.77
CA GLN A 384 7.70 15.05 31.85
C GLN A 384 7.81 16.06 33.01
N GLY A 385 6.81 16.93 33.14
CA GLY A 385 6.88 18.07 34.05
C GLY A 385 7.98 19.06 33.63
N LYS A 386 8.92 19.35 34.53
CA LYS A 386 10.06 20.27 34.29
C LYS A 386 11.32 19.54 33.75
N GLN A 387 11.32 18.21 33.69
CA GLN A 387 12.48 17.41 33.28
C GLN A 387 12.31 16.80 31.91
N MET A 388 13.42 16.64 31.15
CA MET A 388 13.52 15.90 29.93
C MET A 388 13.83 14.43 30.27
N MET A 389 13.01 13.50 29.77
CA MET A 389 13.14 12.07 30.00
C MET A 389 13.29 11.32 28.69
N TYR A 390 13.99 10.18 28.71
CA TYR A 390 14.08 9.23 27.59
C TYR A 390 13.10 8.10 27.81
N ARG A 391 12.09 8.01 26.96
CA ARG A 391 11.09 6.92 27.00
C ARG A 391 11.59 5.73 26.22
N ALA A 392 11.71 4.59 26.89
CA ALA A 392 12.11 3.31 26.31
C ALA A 392 10.87 2.61 25.74
N ARG A 393 10.82 2.40 24.43
CA ARG A 393 9.69 1.81 23.73
C ARG A 393 10.12 0.65 22.83
N LEU A 394 9.19 -0.26 22.59
CA LEU A 394 9.24 -1.22 21.51
C LEU A 394 8.03 -0.96 20.63
N SER A 395 8.24 -0.64 19.34
CA SER A 395 7.21 -0.33 18.34
C SER A 395 7.09 -1.44 17.31
N GLY A 396 6.01 -1.44 16.51
CA GLY A 396 5.75 -2.43 15.49
C GLY A 396 4.80 -3.54 15.93
N PHE A 397 3.89 -3.26 16.86
CA PHE A 397 2.85 -4.21 17.33
C PHE A 397 1.48 -3.86 16.76
N THR A 398 0.63 -4.87 16.58
CA THR A 398 -0.82 -4.66 16.61
C THR A 398 -1.27 -4.38 18.06
N GLU A 399 -2.48 -3.88 18.27
CA GLU A 399 -2.98 -3.60 19.62
C GLU A 399 -2.97 -4.85 20.49
N ASP A 400 -3.41 -5.98 19.96
CA ASP A 400 -3.47 -7.26 20.67
C ASP A 400 -2.07 -7.79 21.01
N GLN A 401 -1.12 -7.65 20.09
CA GLN A 401 0.29 -8.00 20.32
C GLN A 401 0.90 -7.11 21.41
N ALA A 402 0.64 -5.81 21.39
CA ALA A 402 1.12 -4.87 22.43
C ALA A 402 0.54 -5.21 23.80
N ARG A 403 -0.75 -5.51 23.89
CA ARG A 403 -1.41 -5.96 25.14
C ARG A 403 -0.84 -7.29 25.66
N ALA A 404 -0.64 -8.29 24.77
CA ALA A 404 -0.05 -9.57 25.10
C ALA A 404 1.42 -9.43 25.58
N ALA A 405 2.22 -8.58 24.88
CA ALA A 405 3.60 -8.28 25.25
C ALA A 405 3.68 -7.61 26.61
N CYS A 406 2.86 -6.59 26.88
CA CYS A 406 2.78 -5.96 28.19
C CYS A 406 2.35 -6.94 29.29
N LYS A 407 1.36 -7.79 29.05
CA LYS A 407 0.92 -8.83 30.02
C LYS A 407 2.06 -9.80 30.37
N ARG A 408 2.89 -10.17 29.39
CA ARG A 408 4.06 -11.04 29.61
C ARG A 408 5.17 -10.32 30.39
N LEU A 409 5.40 -9.03 30.14
CA LEU A 409 6.40 -8.22 30.85
C LEU A 409 5.93 -7.83 32.25
N SER A 410 4.63 -7.58 32.48
CA SER A 410 4.06 -7.17 33.77
C SER A 410 4.16 -8.25 34.85
N ARG A 411 4.29 -9.53 34.49
CA ARG A 411 4.63 -10.60 35.43
C ARG A 411 6.04 -10.44 36.03
N ALA A 412 6.86 -9.57 35.43
CA ALA A 412 8.24 -9.32 35.83
C ALA A 412 8.58 -7.86 36.16
N ARG A 413 7.77 -6.86 35.73
CA ARG A 413 7.94 -5.41 35.97
C ARG A 413 6.59 -4.69 35.90
N LYS A 414 6.37 -3.73 36.82
CA LYS A 414 5.10 -2.98 36.97
C LYS A 414 4.83 -1.89 35.90
N ASP A 415 5.76 -1.59 35.00
CA ASP A 415 5.75 -0.34 34.22
C ASP A 415 5.61 -0.52 32.69
N CYS A 416 4.87 -1.52 32.21
CA CYS A 416 4.57 -1.64 30.79
C CYS A 416 3.25 -0.94 30.45
N LYS A 417 3.27 0.00 29.50
CA LYS A 417 2.09 0.69 28.96
C LYS A 417 2.01 0.51 27.48
N VAL A 418 0.81 0.16 26.97
CA VAL A 418 0.50 0.20 25.55
C VAL A 418 0.25 1.64 25.14
N VAL A 419 0.89 2.11 24.07
CA VAL A 419 0.76 3.46 23.52
C VAL A 419 0.64 3.35 22.01
N GLN A 420 -0.05 4.30 21.36
CA GLN A 420 0.00 4.39 19.91
C GLN A 420 1.41 4.80 19.50
N ALA A 421 1.96 4.13 18.47
CA ALA A 421 3.20 4.56 17.87
C ALA A 421 2.94 5.87 17.12
N SER A 422 3.69 6.90 17.47
CA SER A 422 3.62 8.23 16.84
C SER A 422 4.41 8.23 15.54
#